data_228377ce645c8ebc08e0f3900f0310dd
#
_entry.id   228377ce645c8ebc08e0f3900f0310dd
#
_cell.length_a   1.000
_cell.length_b   1.000
_cell.length_c   1.000
_cell.angle_alpha   90.00
_cell.angle_beta   90.00
_cell.angle_gamma   90.00
#
_symmetry.space_group_name_H-M   'P 1'
#
loop_
_entity.id
_entity.type
_entity.pdbx_description
1 polymer ?
#
loop_
_entity_poly.entity_id
_entity_poly.type
_entity_poly.pdbx_seq_one_letter_code
_entity_poly.pdbx_strand_id
1 'polypeptide(L)'
;MKLRTKIQLIFGGTAILLMSLMGSVAYSLSYQTQMQMVQTDVNRASALASENLSNQLQNYMNVTSIAGTDSIIRDSSASISDKEACIDRYVQTYGFTSGNLLDPNAVSLFDGTDFSDRDYVQRALTGEVCVSDITLSRYTGTYGVSIAAP
;
A
#
# COMPACT_ATOMS: atom_id res chain seq x y z
N MET A 1 -74.23 -5.85 11.79
CA MET A 1 -73.05 -5.09 12.27
C MET A 1 -73.44 -3.66 12.59
N LYS A 2 -73.22 -3.18 13.82
CA LYS A 2 -73.61 -1.81 14.23
C LYS A 2 -72.76 -0.82 13.48
N LEU A 3 -73.32 0.33 13.05
CA LEU A 3 -72.65 1.39 12.30
C LEU A 3 -71.30 1.79 12.93
N ARG A 4 -71.25 1.84 14.26
CA ARG A 4 -70.07 2.17 15.06
C ARG A 4 -68.91 1.20 14.79
N THR A 5 -69.14 -0.10 14.65
CA THR A 5 -68.15 -1.13 14.35
C THR A 5 -67.55 -1.01 12.94
N LYS A 6 -68.39 -0.64 11.96
CA LYS A 6 -67.93 -0.37 10.58
C LYS A 6 -67.01 0.81 10.49
N ILE A 7 -67.35 1.89 11.19
CA ILE A 7 -66.53 3.11 11.24
C ILE A 7 -65.17 2.85 11.91
N GLN A 8 -65.14 2.12 13.03
CA GLN A 8 -63.90 1.73 13.70
C GLN A 8 -62.99 0.83 12.87
N LEU A 9 -63.56 -0.11 12.11
CA LEU A 9 -62.80 -0.98 11.19
C LEU A 9 -62.19 -0.19 10.02
N ILE A 10 -62.92 0.77 9.46
CA ILE A 10 -62.42 1.59 8.36
C ILE A 10 -61.31 2.49 8.85
N PHE A 11 -61.52 3.20 9.96
CA PHE A 11 -60.48 4.09 10.53
C PHE A 11 -59.23 3.35 11.01
N GLY A 12 -59.40 2.20 11.67
CA GLY A 12 -58.29 1.35 12.10
C GLY A 12 -57.51 0.76 10.89
N GLY A 13 -58.21 0.28 9.88
CA GLY A 13 -57.60 -0.26 8.67
C GLY A 13 -56.83 0.79 7.87
N THR A 14 -57.37 2.00 7.71
CA THR A 14 -56.66 3.09 7.03
C THR A 14 -55.42 3.55 7.80
N ALA A 15 -55.50 3.63 9.14
CA ALA A 15 -54.36 4.01 9.98
C ALA A 15 -53.20 2.97 9.85
N ILE A 16 -53.52 1.70 9.92
CA ILE A 16 -52.53 0.61 9.75
C ILE A 16 -51.88 0.67 8.36
N LEU A 17 -52.69 0.90 7.32
CA LEU A 17 -52.19 0.98 5.94
C LEU A 17 -51.24 2.17 5.74
N LEU A 18 -51.57 3.31 6.30
CA LEU A 18 -50.73 4.52 6.27
C LEU A 18 -49.41 4.31 7.04
N MET A 19 -49.47 3.71 8.24
CA MET A 19 -48.25 3.37 9.03
C MET A 19 -47.36 2.41 8.30
N SER A 20 -47.89 1.38 7.63
CA SER A 20 -47.14 0.40 6.85
C SER A 20 -46.45 1.06 5.65
N LEU A 21 -47.14 1.94 4.93
CA LEU A 21 -46.55 2.70 3.83
C LEU A 21 -45.42 3.63 4.30
N MET A 22 -45.63 4.39 5.36
CA MET A 22 -44.61 5.27 5.91
C MET A 22 -43.39 4.49 6.41
N GLY A 23 -43.62 3.37 7.10
CA GLY A 23 -42.54 2.47 7.55
C GLY A 23 -41.72 1.88 6.40
N SER A 24 -42.37 1.46 5.32
CA SER A 24 -41.72 0.93 4.13
C SER A 24 -40.84 1.99 3.43
N VAL A 25 -41.38 3.21 3.27
CA VAL A 25 -40.60 4.32 2.69
C VAL A 25 -39.41 4.71 3.56
N ALA A 26 -39.64 4.86 4.88
CA ALA A 26 -38.58 5.19 5.82
C ALA A 26 -37.45 4.12 5.83
N TYR A 27 -37.85 2.85 5.81
CA TYR A 27 -36.89 1.73 5.72
C TYR A 27 -36.05 1.77 4.43
N SER A 28 -36.70 1.97 3.29
CA SER A 28 -36.05 2.05 1.99
C SER A 28 -35.04 3.21 1.92
N LEU A 29 -35.43 4.39 2.39
CA LEU A 29 -34.57 5.57 2.44
C LEU A 29 -33.39 5.36 3.40
N SER A 30 -33.65 4.80 4.58
CA SER A 30 -32.60 4.51 5.57
C SER A 30 -31.58 3.50 5.01
N TYR A 31 -32.05 2.46 4.35
CA TYR A 31 -31.18 1.44 3.74
C TYR A 31 -30.30 2.03 2.63
N GLN A 32 -30.87 2.84 1.75
CA GLN A 32 -30.11 3.50 0.68
C GLN A 32 -29.04 4.44 1.25
N THR A 33 -29.40 5.24 2.25
CA THR A 33 -28.47 6.17 2.90
C THR A 33 -27.32 5.43 3.58
N GLN A 34 -27.62 4.36 4.30
CA GLN A 34 -26.58 3.52 4.94
C GLN A 34 -25.65 2.88 3.91
N MET A 35 -26.19 2.35 2.83
CA MET A 35 -25.37 1.73 1.77
C MET A 35 -24.45 2.76 1.10
N GLN A 36 -24.93 3.97 0.84
CA GLN A 36 -24.11 5.05 0.29
C GLN A 36 -23.01 5.50 1.26
N MET A 37 -23.30 5.57 2.56
CA MET A 37 -22.29 5.87 3.58
C MET A 37 -21.19 4.81 3.60
N VAL A 38 -21.56 3.53 3.64
CA VAL A 38 -20.59 2.43 3.64
C VAL A 38 -19.71 2.46 2.39
N GLN A 39 -20.29 2.66 1.21
CA GLN A 39 -19.52 2.78 -0.02
C GLN A 39 -18.57 3.97 -0.01
N THR A 40 -19.02 5.10 0.49
CA THR A 40 -18.20 6.31 0.60
C THR A 40 -17.05 6.11 1.59
N ASP A 41 -17.30 5.48 2.73
CA ASP A 41 -16.29 5.23 3.76
C ASP A 41 -15.25 4.20 3.27
N VAL A 42 -15.68 3.13 2.59
CA VAL A 42 -14.76 2.15 1.99
C VAL A 42 -13.88 2.80 0.92
N ASN A 43 -14.47 3.60 0.03
CA ASN A 43 -13.70 4.30 -1.00
C ASN A 43 -12.69 5.29 -0.39
N ARG A 44 -13.10 6.03 0.63
CA ARG A 44 -12.23 6.96 1.35
C ARG A 44 -11.09 6.22 2.08
N ALA A 45 -11.40 5.13 2.77
CA ALA A 45 -10.40 4.30 3.44
C ALA A 45 -9.40 3.71 2.44
N SER A 46 -9.87 3.22 1.30
CA SER A 46 -9.02 2.71 0.23
C SER A 46 -8.12 3.79 -0.38
N ALA A 47 -8.65 4.99 -0.62
CA ALA A 47 -7.87 6.12 -1.13
C ALA A 47 -6.76 6.54 -0.14
N LEU A 48 -7.10 6.66 1.14
CA LEU A 48 -6.13 6.99 2.18
C LEU A 48 -5.05 5.90 2.34
N ALA A 49 -5.42 4.63 2.27
CA ALA A 49 -4.47 3.54 2.31
C ALA A 49 -3.51 3.56 1.11
N SER A 50 -4.03 3.82 -0.09
CA SER A 50 -3.23 3.95 -1.30
C SER A 50 -2.26 5.15 -1.24
N GLU A 51 -2.74 6.29 -0.76
CA GLU A 51 -1.91 7.49 -0.58
C GLU A 51 -0.79 7.25 0.44
N ASN A 52 -1.13 6.66 1.59
CA ASN A 52 -0.14 6.32 2.62
C ASN A 52 0.93 5.35 2.09
N LEU A 53 0.52 4.32 1.35
CA LEU A 53 1.44 3.37 0.75
C LEU A 53 2.36 4.05 -0.28
N SER A 54 1.78 4.90 -1.14
CA SER A 54 2.55 5.67 -2.12
C SER A 54 3.59 6.58 -1.44
N ASN A 55 3.21 7.28 -0.39
CA ASN A 55 4.11 8.14 0.37
C ASN A 55 5.23 7.34 1.06
N GLN A 56 4.92 6.16 1.60
CA GLN A 56 5.94 5.28 2.18
C GLN A 56 6.92 4.77 1.13
N LEU A 57 6.43 4.31 -0.02
CA LEU A 57 7.29 3.87 -1.12
C LEU A 57 8.19 5.01 -1.61
N GLN A 58 7.65 6.21 -1.78
CA GLN A 58 8.44 7.37 -2.17
C GLN A 58 9.52 7.70 -1.14
N ASN A 59 9.22 7.58 0.15
CA ASN A 59 10.20 7.79 1.21
C ASN A 59 11.33 6.74 1.13
N TYR A 60 11.00 5.47 0.94
CA TYR A 60 12.01 4.42 0.78
C TYR A 60 12.86 4.62 -0.49
N MET A 61 12.26 5.04 -1.60
CA MET A 61 13.00 5.39 -2.82
C MET A 61 13.99 6.53 -2.57
N ASN A 62 13.57 7.57 -1.85
CA ASN A 62 14.45 8.68 -1.48
C ASN A 62 15.60 8.22 -0.58
N VAL A 63 15.33 7.39 0.42
CA VAL A 63 16.36 6.84 1.31
C VAL A 63 17.37 5.99 0.55
N THR A 64 16.91 5.13 -0.39
CA THR A 64 17.78 4.30 -1.22
C THR A 64 18.69 5.18 -2.10
N SER A 65 18.13 6.24 -2.70
CA SER A 65 18.90 7.20 -3.48
C SER A 65 19.94 7.96 -2.63
N ILE A 66 19.57 8.36 -1.41
CA ILE A 66 20.49 9.01 -0.48
C ILE A 66 21.63 8.04 -0.08
N ALA A 67 21.31 6.78 0.19
CA ALA A 67 22.33 5.77 0.50
C ALA A 67 23.37 5.63 -0.63
N GLY A 68 22.93 5.62 -1.89
CA GLY A 68 23.83 5.59 -3.06
C GLY A 68 24.73 6.84 -3.18
N THR A 69 24.36 7.95 -2.56
CA THR A 69 25.17 9.19 -2.53
C THR A 69 26.07 9.33 -1.30
N ASP A 70 26.02 8.37 -0.37
CA ASP A 70 26.84 8.39 0.85
C ASP A 70 28.34 8.40 0.48
N SER A 71 29.10 9.20 1.20
CA SER A 71 30.54 9.37 0.95
C SER A 71 31.33 8.08 1.04
N ILE A 72 30.96 7.15 1.96
CA ILE A 72 31.60 5.85 2.12
C ILE A 72 31.30 4.94 0.90
N ILE A 73 30.05 4.96 0.43
CA ILE A 73 29.65 4.17 -0.74
C ILE A 73 30.38 4.63 -2.00
N ARG A 74 30.51 5.95 -2.18
CA ARG A 74 31.16 6.56 -3.36
C ARG A 74 32.68 6.56 -3.30
N ASP A 75 33.26 6.35 -2.13
CA ASP A 75 34.70 6.30 -1.99
C ASP A 75 35.25 4.98 -2.59
N SER A 76 36.05 5.11 -3.66
CA SER A 76 36.71 3.98 -4.30
C SER A 76 37.80 3.34 -3.43
N SER A 77 38.31 4.07 -2.44
CA SER A 77 39.33 3.61 -1.50
C SER A 77 38.75 2.91 -0.27
N ALA A 78 37.46 3.07 0.01
CA ALA A 78 36.80 2.42 1.12
C ALA A 78 36.71 0.89 0.91
N SER A 79 36.93 0.15 1.99
CA SER A 79 36.86 -1.32 1.94
C SER A 79 35.40 -1.79 1.69
N ILE A 80 35.25 -2.99 1.14
CA ILE A 80 33.93 -3.61 0.94
C ILE A 80 33.21 -3.75 2.29
N SER A 81 33.95 -4.09 3.35
CA SER A 81 33.39 -4.20 4.71
C SER A 81 32.86 -2.85 5.25
N ASP A 82 33.51 -1.72 4.95
CA ASP A 82 33.03 -0.41 5.38
C ASP A 82 31.75 -0.03 4.61
N LYS A 83 31.69 -0.37 3.34
CA LYS A 83 30.48 -0.17 2.51
C LYS A 83 29.32 -1.03 2.98
N GLU A 84 29.56 -2.30 3.30
CA GLU A 84 28.58 -3.21 3.86
C GLU A 84 28.04 -2.67 5.19
N ALA A 85 28.92 -2.28 6.12
CA ALA A 85 28.51 -1.68 7.40
C ALA A 85 27.71 -0.37 7.21
N CYS A 86 28.02 0.40 6.17
CA CYS A 86 27.24 1.59 5.82
C CYS A 86 25.83 1.22 5.36
N ILE A 87 25.69 0.25 4.46
CA ILE A 87 24.38 -0.25 3.99
C ILE A 87 23.59 -0.84 5.15
N ASP A 88 24.19 -1.65 6.01
CA ASP A 88 23.55 -2.25 7.18
C ASP A 88 22.99 -1.18 8.14
N ARG A 89 23.70 -0.08 8.30
CA ARG A 89 23.20 1.06 9.09
C ARG A 89 21.94 1.67 8.47
N TYR A 90 21.86 1.83 7.15
CA TYR A 90 20.65 2.27 6.46
C TYR A 90 19.51 1.25 6.62
N VAL A 91 19.80 -0.04 6.45
CA VAL A 91 18.84 -1.13 6.65
C VAL A 91 18.21 -1.07 8.04
N GLN A 92 19.04 -0.97 9.10
CA GLN A 92 18.56 -0.91 10.49
C GLN A 92 17.81 0.39 10.80
N THR A 93 18.31 1.52 10.31
CA THR A 93 17.72 2.85 10.62
C THR A 93 16.34 3.02 10.00
N TYR A 94 16.16 2.53 8.79
CA TYR A 94 14.94 2.74 8.02
C TYR A 94 14.03 1.51 7.92
N GLY A 95 14.41 0.40 8.56
CA GLY A 95 13.58 -0.81 8.66
C GLY A 95 13.49 -1.62 7.37
N PHE A 96 14.51 -1.56 6.52
CA PHE A 96 14.62 -2.48 5.39
C PHE A 96 14.91 -3.90 5.89
N THR A 97 14.54 -4.90 5.10
CA THR A 97 14.83 -6.31 5.42
C THR A 97 16.27 -6.67 5.09
N SER A 98 16.82 -6.10 4.02
CA SER A 98 18.20 -6.28 3.57
C SER A 98 18.60 -5.14 2.64
N GLY A 99 19.88 -4.92 2.46
CA GLY A 99 20.44 -3.99 1.49
C GLY A 99 21.60 -4.61 0.74
N ASN A 100 21.87 -4.11 -0.46
CA ASN A 100 22.97 -4.59 -1.26
C ASN A 100 23.58 -3.46 -2.10
N LEU A 101 24.84 -3.62 -2.47
CA LEU A 101 25.52 -2.74 -3.39
C LEU A 101 25.98 -3.56 -4.59
N LEU A 102 25.60 -3.11 -5.79
CA LEU A 102 25.88 -3.81 -7.03
C LEU A 102 26.97 -3.07 -7.83
N ASP A 103 27.76 -3.84 -8.56
CA ASP A 103 28.66 -3.29 -9.55
C ASP A 103 27.91 -2.93 -10.87
N PRO A 104 28.56 -2.28 -11.84
CA PRO A 104 27.94 -1.97 -13.12
C PRO A 104 27.48 -3.18 -13.95
N ASN A 105 27.92 -4.38 -13.61
CA ASN A 105 27.48 -5.64 -14.23
C ASN A 105 26.29 -6.27 -13.49
N ALA A 106 25.69 -5.56 -12.52
CA ALA A 106 24.61 -6.05 -11.68
C ALA A 106 25.00 -7.22 -10.75
N VAL A 107 26.29 -7.32 -10.38
CA VAL A 107 26.79 -8.32 -9.45
C VAL A 107 26.98 -7.69 -8.07
N SER A 108 26.54 -8.37 -7.03
CA SER A 108 26.71 -7.95 -5.64
C SER A 108 28.19 -7.85 -5.24
N LEU A 109 28.58 -6.71 -4.68
CA LEU A 109 29.92 -6.51 -4.14
C LEU A 109 30.16 -7.27 -2.83
N PHE A 110 29.11 -7.70 -2.14
CA PHE A 110 29.22 -8.34 -0.83
C PHE A 110 29.36 -9.86 -0.93
N ASP A 111 28.61 -10.50 -1.83
CA ASP A 111 28.55 -11.97 -1.94
C ASP A 111 28.69 -12.51 -3.36
N GLY A 112 28.83 -11.64 -4.35
CA GLY A 112 28.96 -12.04 -5.76
C GLY A 112 27.66 -12.54 -6.41
N THR A 113 26.50 -12.37 -5.78
CA THR A 113 25.21 -12.77 -6.37
C THR A 113 24.90 -11.94 -7.61
N ASP A 114 24.53 -12.59 -8.70
CA ASP A 114 24.14 -11.96 -9.95
C ASP A 114 22.67 -11.54 -9.94
N PHE A 115 22.39 -10.28 -10.28
CA PHE A 115 21.07 -9.66 -10.39
C PHE A 115 20.80 -9.13 -11.79
N SER A 116 21.60 -9.48 -12.79
CA SER A 116 21.49 -8.98 -14.17
C SER A 116 20.17 -9.34 -14.84
N ASP A 117 19.48 -10.38 -14.38
CA ASP A 117 18.16 -10.81 -14.84
C ASP A 117 16.99 -9.99 -14.23
N ARG A 118 17.27 -9.06 -13.32
CA ARG A 118 16.27 -8.28 -12.62
C ARG A 118 15.99 -6.96 -13.34
N ASP A 119 14.76 -6.78 -13.79
CA ASP A 119 14.33 -5.58 -14.52
C ASP A 119 14.60 -4.28 -13.74
N TYR A 120 14.26 -4.26 -12.44
CA TYR A 120 14.48 -3.10 -11.59
C TYR A 120 15.96 -2.74 -11.43
N VAL A 121 16.87 -3.72 -11.50
CA VAL A 121 18.32 -3.46 -11.46
C VAL A 121 18.76 -2.84 -12.78
N GLN A 122 18.31 -3.38 -13.90
CA GLN A 122 18.64 -2.82 -15.22
C GLN A 122 18.15 -1.36 -15.37
N ARG A 123 16.96 -1.06 -14.84
CA ARG A 123 16.44 0.31 -14.81
C ARG A 123 17.28 1.22 -13.91
N ALA A 124 17.70 0.74 -12.76
CA ALA A 124 18.57 1.51 -11.88
C ALA A 124 19.94 1.82 -12.53
N LEU A 125 20.51 0.87 -13.24
CA LEU A 125 21.76 1.09 -14.01
C LEU A 125 21.62 2.14 -15.10
N THR A 126 20.41 2.40 -15.60
CA THR A 126 20.15 3.51 -16.56
C THR A 126 19.89 4.86 -15.87
N GLY A 127 19.95 4.93 -14.55
CA GLY A 127 19.80 6.17 -13.78
C GLY A 127 18.41 6.39 -13.19
N GLU A 128 17.54 5.36 -13.19
CA GLU A 128 16.18 5.44 -12.65
C GLU A 128 16.12 4.91 -11.22
N VAL A 129 15.47 5.66 -10.32
CA VAL A 129 15.07 5.12 -9.00
C VAL A 129 13.75 4.39 -9.18
N CYS A 130 13.72 3.12 -8.91
CA CYS A 130 12.53 2.31 -9.20
C CYS A 130 12.24 1.24 -8.14
N VAL A 131 11.01 0.77 -8.20
CA VAL A 131 10.46 -0.28 -7.32
C VAL A 131 10.18 -1.50 -8.19
N SER A 132 10.55 -2.69 -7.70
CA SER A 132 10.25 -3.95 -8.39
C SER A 132 8.79 -4.34 -8.20
N ASP A 133 8.31 -5.26 -9.03
CA ASP A 133 7.16 -6.09 -8.69
C ASP A 133 7.46 -6.95 -7.46
N ILE A 134 6.43 -7.63 -6.92
CA ILE A 134 6.62 -8.58 -5.83
C ILE A 134 7.44 -9.77 -6.35
N THR A 135 8.65 -9.90 -5.86
CA THR A 135 9.59 -10.96 -6.28
C THR A 135 10.10 -11.76 -5.09
N LEU A 136 10.56 -12.98 -5.36
CA LEU A 136 11.26 -13.76 -4.35
C LEU A 136 12.66 -13.19 -4.15
N SER A 137 12.97 -12.76 -2.94
CA SER A 137 14.29 -12.26 -2.57
C SER A 137 15.33 -13.39 -2.61
N ARG A 138 16.44 -13.16 -3.28
CA ARG A 138 17.57 -14.08 -3.29
C ARG A 138 18.31 -14.10 -1.95
N TYR A 139 18.18 -13.03 -1.17
CA TYR A 139 18.80 -12.90 0.14
C TYR A 139 18.02 -13.59 1.26
N THR A 140 16.72 -13.31 1.32
CA THR A 140 15.89 -13.73 2.46
C THR A 140 15.04 -14.96 2.16
N GLY A 141 14.89 -15.34 0.88
CA GLY A 141 14.00 -16.42 0.46
C GLY A 141 12.51 -16.10 0.68
N THR A 142 12.15 -14.83 0.93
CA THR A 142 10.78 -14.38 1.15
C THR A 142 10.32 -13.51 -0.01
N TYR A 143 9.01 -13.45 -0.22
CA TYR A 143 8.44 -12.50 -1.17
C TYR A 143 8.50 -11.08 -0.62
N GLY A 144 8.89 -10.15 -1.45
CA GLY A 144 9.01 -8.75 -1.10
C GLY A 144 9.12 -7.85 -2.32
N VAL A 145 9.18 -6.56 -2.04
CA VAL A 145 9.41 -5.52 -3.03
C VAL A 145 10.84 -5.03 -2.85
N SER A 146 11.57 -4.92 -3.94
CA SER A 146 12.92 -4.37 -3.95
C SER A 146 12.90 -2.94 -4.48
N ILE A 147 13.73 -2.09 -3.92
CA ILE A 147 13.91 -0.71 -4.37
C ILE A 147 15.35 -0.58 -4.84
N ALA A 148 15.55 -0.07 -6.04
CA ALA A 148 16.86 0.15 -6.62
C ALA A 148 17.04 1.63 -6.99
N ALA A 149 18.26 2.11 -6.78
CA ALA A 149 18.70 3.44 -7.18
C ALA A 149 20.09 3.35 -7.83
N PRO A 150 20.43 4.30 -8.74
CA PRO A 150 21.72 4.37 -9.43
C PRO A 150 22.89 4.67 -8.50
#